data_1ad07482b33f3aaa48c2f1ef78e77263
#
_entry.id   1ad07482b33f3aaa48c2f1ef78e77263
#
_cell.length_a   1.000
_cell.length_b   1.000
_cell.length_c   1.000
_cell.angle_alpha   90.00
_cell.angle_beta   90.00
_cell.angle_gamma   90.00
#
_symmetry.space_group_name_H-M   'P 1'
#
loop_
_entity.id
_entity.type
_entity.pdbx_description
1 polymer ?
#
loop_
_entity_poly.entity_id
_entity_poly.type
_entity_poly.pdbx_seq_one_letter_code
_entity_poly.pdbx_strand_id
1 'polypeptide(L)'
;MTTPTWKHSEVFPIIARLIEQQYRARQRYITAHEIAAELLADPEAKSIIEQAQQQQTEKQSLEWLASNMVSWFSQRFTIGDSDWQRAFQRTTIDDRYAYMPADTQPPSKPSAT
;
A
#
# COMPACT_ATOMS: atom_id res chain seq x y z
N MET A 1 -14.65 18.48 8.83
CA MET A 1 -13.91 17.58 7.99
C MET A 1 -12.44 17.55 8.39
N THR A 2 -11.90 16.39 8.51
CA THR A 2 -10.52 16.25 8.95
C THR A 2 -9.60 16.03 7.77
N THR A 3 -8.57 16.82 7.72
CA THR A 3 -7.50 16.61 6.76
C THR A 3 -6.59 15.51 7.30
N PRO A 4 -6.17 14.58 6.47
CA PRO A 4 -5.21 13.57 6.93
C PRO A 4 -3.96 14.25 7.46
N THR A 5 -3.37 13.64 8.49
CA THR A 5 -2.13 14.16 9.08
C THR A 5 -0.89 13.70 8.32
N TRP A 6 -1.09 13.04 7.21
CA TRP A 6 -0.01 12.58 6.32
C TRP A 6 -0.42 12.85 4.88
N LYS A 7 0.54 12.81 3.97
CA LYS A 7 0.30 13.16 2.57
C LYS A 7 0.37 11.92 1.70
N HIS A 8 -0.61 11.81 0.79
CA HIS A 8 -0.62 10.73 -0.19
C HIS A 8 0.67 10.71 -1.01
N SER A 9 1.17 11.89 -1.37
CA SER A 9 2.36 12.00 -2.19
C SER A 9 3.62 11.48 -1.49
N GLU A 10 3.60 11.39 -0.18
CA GLU A 10 4.73 10.86 0.57
C GLU A 10 4.58 9.36 0.83
N VAL A 11 3.36 8.90 1.07
CA VAL A 11 3.12 7.53 1.53
C VAL A 11 2.91 6.57 0.36
N PHE A 12 2.17 6.98 -0.67
CA PHE A 12 1.83 6.08 -1.76
C PHE A 12 3.07 5.56 -2.51
N PRO A 13 4.10 6.40 -2.77
CA PRO A 13 5.31 5.84 -3.37
C PRO A 13 6.00 4.78 -2.50
N ILE A 14 5.90 4.93 -1.18
CA ILE A 14 6.46 3.92 -0.28
C ILE A 14 5.65 2.63 -0.39
N ILE A 15 4.32 2.74 -0.40
CA ILE A 15 3.47 1.56 -0.58
C ILE A 15 3.81 0.85 -1.88
N ALA A 16 3.97 1.63 -2.96
CA ALA A 16 4.32 1.05 -4.26
C ALA A 16 5.64 0.30 -4.20
N ARG A 17 6.65 0.91 -3.56
CA ARG A 17 7.96 0.27 -3.42
C ARG A 17 7.86 -1.03 -2.62
N LEU A 18 7.08 -1.01 -1.54
CA LEU A 18 6.93 -2.18 -0.69
C LEU A 18 6.22 -3.31 -1.43
N ILE A 19 5.21 -2.99 -2.22
CA ILE A 19 4.53 -4.01 -3.02
C ILE A 19 5.53 -4.68 -3.97
N GLU A 20 6.34 -3.88 -4.64
CA GLU A 20 7.34 -4.43 -5.55
C GLU A 20 8.38 -5.29 -4.84
N GLN A 21 8.87 -4.79 -3.71
CA GLN A 21 9.87 -5.53 -2.95
C GLN A 21 9.32 -6.86 -2.45
N GLN A 22 8.13 -6.84 -1.90
CA GLN A 22 7.52 -8.04 -1.37
C GLN A 22 7.14 -9.00 -2.48
N TYR A 23 6.70 -8.49 -3.63
CA TYR A 23 6.42 -9.36 -4.75
C TYR A 23 7.68 -10.09 -5.22
N ARG A 24 8.81 -9.39 -5.30
CA ARG A 24 10.06 -10.02 -5.71
C ARG A 24 10.48 -11.13 -4.75
N ALA A 25 10.22 -10.91 -3.46
CA ALA A 25 10.60 -11.88 -2.45
C ALA A 25 9.66 -13.06 -2.40
N ARG A 26 8.36 -12.84 -2.61
CA ARG A 26 7.35 -13.85 -2.36
C ARG A 26 6.72 -14.41 -3.62
N GLN A 27 6.83 -13.71 -4.73
CA GLN A 27 6.28 -14.15 -6.03
C GLN A 27 4.78 -14.42 -5.95
N ARG A 28 4.05 -13.55 -5.25
CA ARG A 28 2.60 -13.64 -5.14
C ARG A 28 2.01 -12.28 -4.83
N TYR A 29 0.68 -12.17 -4.88
CA TYR A 29 0.01 -10.96 -4.45
C TYR A 29 0.34 -10.68 -2.98
N ILE A 30 0.44 -9.39 -2.66
CA ILE A 30 0.74 -8.92 -1.30
C ILE A 30 -0.54 -8.33 -0.74
N THR A 31 -1.02 -8.88 0.36
CA THR A 31 -2.30 -8.44 0.94
C THR A 31 -2.15 -7.07 1.59
N ALA A 32 -3.29 -6.37 1.71
CA ALA A 32 -3.31 -5.07 2.38
C ALA A 32 -2.76 -5.17 3.80
N HIS A 33 -3.07 -6.26 4.49
CA HIS A 33 -2.56 -6.48 5.84
C HIS A 33 -1.03 -6.57 5.85
N GLU A 34 -0.49 -7.28 4.89
CA GLU A 34 0.97 -7.41 4.77
C GLU A 34 1.62 -6.08 4.43
N ILE A 35 0.97 -5.28 3.57
CA ILE A 35 1.50 -3.96 3.24
C ILE A 35 1.55 -3.08 4.49
N ALA A 36 0.49 -3.10 5.30
CA ALA A 36 0.46 -2.31 6.52
C ALA A 36 1.58 -2.73 7.47
N ALA A 37 1.82 -4.04 7.60
CA ALA A 37 2.91 -4.52 8.45
C ALA A 37 4.27 -4.06 7.93
N GLU A 38 4.45 -4.06 6.62
CA GLU A 38 5.71 -3.61 6.04
C GLU A 38 5.91 -2.10 6.21
N LEU A 39 4.81 -1.34 6.18
CA LEU A 39 4.91 0.10 6.45
C LEU A 39 5.48 0.34 7.85
N LEU A 40 5.02 -0.43 8.82
CA LEU A 40 5.52 -0.26 10.19
C LEU A 40 6.97 -0.69 10.34
N ALA A 41 7.43 -1.60 9.49
CA ALA A 41 8.80 -2.07 9.52
C ALA A 41 9.75 -1.19 8.71
N ASP A 42 9.22 -0.34 7.83
CA ASP A 42 10.04 0.50 6.97
C ASP A 42 10.40 1.79 7.71
N PRO A 43 11.70 2.12 7.84
CA PRO A 43 12.09 3.30 8.64
C PRO A 43 11.50 4.60 8.13
N GLU A 44 11.44 4.80 6.81
CA GLU A 44 10.88 6.01 6.24
C GLU A 44 9.40 6.13 6.52
N ALA A 45 8.66 5.05 6.27
CA ALA A 45 7.22 5.05 6.52
C ALA A 45 6.92 5.19 8.00
N LYS A 46 7.68 4.51 8.85
CA LYS A 46 7.45 4.59 10.29
C LYS A 46 7.62 6.01 10.79
N SER A 47 8.60 6.73 10.28
CA SER A 47 8.79 8.12 10.66
C SER A 47 7.56 8.97 10.31
N ILE A 48 7.02 8.76 9.12
CA ILE A 48 5.83 9.48 8.67
C ILE A 48 4.64 9.12 9.57
N ILE A 49 4.49 7.83 9.88
CA ILE A 49 3.39 7.37 10.71
C ILE A 49 3.46 7.97 12.11
N GLU A 50 4.66 8.01 12.69
CA GLU A 50 4.85 8.59 14.02
C GLU A 50 4.54 10.07 14.04
N GLN A 51 4.97 10.79 13.01
CA GLN A 51 4.66 12.22 12.93
C GLN A 51 3.16 12.44 12.77
N ALA A 52 2.51 11.63 11.96
CA ALA A 52 1.07 11.72 11.77
C ALA A 52 0.35 11.48 13.09
N GLN A 53 0.80 10.50 13.87
CA GLN A 53 0.20 10.22 15.16
C GLN A 53 0.31 11.42 16.10
N GLN A 54 1.46 12.06 16.11
CA GLN A 54 1.67 13.19 17.01
C GLN A 54 0.81 14.39 16.66
N GLN A 55 0.40 14.51 15.40
CA GLN A 55 -0.44 15.62 14.98
C GLN A 55 -1.91 15.39 15.24
N GLN A 56 -2.29 14.21 15.66
CA GLN A 56 -3.70 13.90 15.91
C GLN A 56 -4.13 14.40 17.27
N THR A 57 -5.36 14.91 17.32
CA THR A 57 -5.96 15.31 18.59
C THR A 57 -6.24 14.08 19.44
N GLU A 58 -6.85 13.07 18.83
CA GLU A 58 -7.05 11.78 19.48
C GLU A 58 -6.14 10.79 18.78
N LYS A 59 -5.07 10.43 19.45
CA LYS A 59 -4.05 9.62 18.83
C LYS A 59 -4.50 8.20 18.62
N GLN A 60 -4.38 7.74 17.39
CA GLN A 60 -4.61 6.35 17.03
C GLN A 60 -3.31 5.57 17.16
N SER A 61 -3.41 4.25 17.19
CA SER A 61 -2.22 3.42 17.21
C SER A 61 -1.46 3.52 15.89
N LEU A 62 -0.19 3.16 15.92
CA LEU A 62 0.60 3.13 14.69
C LEU A 62 0.03 2.12 13.71
N GLU A 63 -0.45 0.98 14.22
CA GLU A 63 -1.07 -0.04 13.37
C GLU A 63 -2.32 0.50 12.69
N TRP A 64 -3.14 1.25 13.42
CA TRP A 64 -4.33 1.84 12.84
C TRP A 64 -3.96 2.80 11.70
N LEU A 65 -2.94 3.62 11.92
CA LEU A 65 -2.51 4.58 10.92
C LEU A 65 -1.96 3.89 9.68
N ALA A 66 -1.17 2.84 9.86
CA ALA A 66 -0.65 2.09 8.72
C ALA A 66 -1.79 1.48 7.91
N SER A 67 -2.77 0.89 8.59
CA SER A 67 -3.93 0.32 7.90
C SER A 67 -4.74 1.40 7.20
N ASN A 68 -4.85 2.57 7.80
CA ASN A 68 -5.56 3.70 7.22
C ASN A 68 -4.88 4.16 5.93
N MET A 69 -3.56 4.21 5.92
CA MET A 69 -2.80 4.59 4.73
C MET A 69 -3.05 3.60 3.58
N VAL A 70 -3.06 2.31 3.88
CA VAL A 70 -3.33 1.30 2.87
C VAL A 70 -4.76 1.40 2.38
N SER A 71 -5.71 1.70 3.27
CA SER A 71 -7.11 1.90 2.88
C SER A 71 -7.26 3.07 1.90
N TRP A 72 -6.56 4.15 2.14
CA TRP A 72 -6.59 5.30 1.23
C TRP A 72 -5.99 4.94 -0.12
N PHE A 73 -4.92 4.16 -0.13
CA PHE A 73 -4.32 3.68 -1.37
C PHE A 73 -5.33 2.83 -2.15
N SER A 74 -6.03 1.93 -1.45
CA SER A 74 -7.04 1.09 -2.07
C SER A 74 -8.19 1.92 -2.64
N GLN A 75 -8.58 2.96 -1.92
CA GLN A 75 -9.66 3.83 -2.37
C GLN A 75 -9.29 4.55 -3.65
N ARG A 76 -8.08 5.08 -3.71
CA ARG A 76 -7.60 5.73 -4.93
C ARG A 76 -7.51 4.76 -6.08
N PHE A 77 -7.08 3.54 -5.79
CA PHE A 77 -7.05 2.50 -6.81
C PHE A 77 -8.45 2.24 -7.36
N THR A 78 -9.44 2.17 -6.47
CA THR A 78 -10.82 1.90 -6.86
C THR A 78 -11.41 3.04 -7.68
N ILE A 79 -11.16 4.27 -7.27
CA ILE A 79 -11.67 5.43 -7.99
C ILE A 79 -11.08 5.53 -9.39
N GLY A 80 -9.83 5.13 -9.52
CA GLY A 80 -9.21 5.10 -10.83
C GLY A 80 -8.77 6.45 -11.35
N ASP A 81 -8.53 7.40 -10.44
CA ASP A 81 -8.13 8.73 -10.85
C ASP A 81 -6.62 8.94 -10.78
N SER A 82 -5.87 7.86 -10.74
CA SER A 82 -4.42 7.97 -10.62
C SER A 82 -3.74 6.87 -11.43
N ASP A 83 -2.42 6.99 -11.53
CA ASP A 83 -1.63 6.01 -12.26
C ASP A 83 -1.49 4.69 -11.53
N TRP A 84 -1.94 4.61 -10.29
CA TRP A 84 -1.80 3.39 -9.51
C TRP A 84 -2.54 2.23 -10.13
N GLN A 85 -3.69 2.50 -10.78
CA GLN A 85 -4.42 1.45 -11.50
C GLN A 85 -3.60 0.81 -12.60
N ARG A 86 -2.73 1.59 -13.23
CA ARG A 86 -1.88 1.08 -14.29
C ARG A 86 -0.64 0.40 -13.76
N ALA A 87 -0.19 0.85 -12.59
CA ALA A 87 1.06 0.35 -12.01
C ALA A 87 0.87 -0.99 -11.32
N PHE A 88 -0.33 -1.31 -10.87
CA PHE A 88 -0.57 -2.49 -10.06
C PHE A 88 -1.82 -3.23 -10.50
N GLN A 89 -1.84 -4.53 -10.19
CA GLN A 89 -3.03 -5.36 -10.30
C GLN A 89 -3.56 -5.62 -8.90
N ARG A 90 -4.88 -5.74 -8.79
CA ARG A 90 -5.51 -5.95 -7.49
C ARG A 90 -6.46 -7.14 -7.57
N THR A 91 -6.46 -7.96 -6.54
CA THR A 91 -7.39 -9.06 -6.38
C THR A 91 -7.87 -9.09 -4.94
N THR A 92 -8.74 -10.05 -4.62
CA THR A 92 -9.22 -10.26 -3.27
C THR A 92 -8.80 -11.63 -2.79
N ILE A 93 -8.19 -11.68 -1.61
CA ILE A 93 -7.78 -12.93 -0.97
C ILE A 93 -8.29 -12.89 0.45
N ASP A 94 -9.15 -13.85 0.83
CA ASP A 94 -9.73 -13.92 2.18
C ASP A 94 -10.36 -12.59 2.58
N ASP A 95 -11.16 -12.03 1.67
CA ASP A 95 -11.88 -10.77 1.88
C ASP A 95 -10.98 -9.56 2.06
N ARG A 96 -9.73 -9.66 1.66
CA ARG A 96 -8.79 -8.55 1.69
C ARG A 96 -8.26 -8.28 0.31
N TYR A 97 -8.07 -7.01 0.01
CA TYR A 97 -7.39 -6.64 -1.22
C TYR A 97 -5.93 -7.07 -1.18
N ALA A 98 -5.42 -7.45 -2.34
CA ALA A 98 -4.03 -7.84 -2.50
C ALA A 98 -3.52 -7.28 -3.82
N TYR A 99 -2.24 -6.94 -3.86
CA TYR A 99 -1.66 -6.20 -4.98
C TYR A 99 -0.39 -6.86 -5.49
N MET A 100 -0.13 -6.67 -6.77
CA MET A 100 1.16 -7.01 -7.36
C MET A 100 1.43 -6.04 -8.51
N PRO A 101 2.69 -5.88 -8.94
CA PRO A 101 2.99 -4.99 -10.07
C PRO A 101 2.26 -5.42 -11.33
N ALA A 102 1.70 -4.44 -12.04
CA ALA A 102 0.88 -4.72 -13.21
C ALA A 102 1.70 -5.17 -14.40
N ASP A 103 2.91 -4.62 -14.54
CA ASP A 103 3.76 -4.94 -15.68
C ASP A 103 4.61 -6.17 -15.45
N THR A 104 4.42 -6.84 -14.31
CA THR A 104 5.13 -8.07 -14.04
C THR A 104 4.34 -9.23 -14.62
N GLN A 105 4.97 -10.01 -15.46
CA GLN A 105 4.32 -11.17 -16.05
C GLN A 105 4.23 -12.26 -15.01
N PRO A 106 3.05 -12.85 -14.80
CA PRO A 106 2.97 -14.02 -13.93
C PRO A 106 3.89 -15.12 -14.49
N PRO A 107 4.59 -15.83 -13.62
CA PRO A 107 5.53 -16.83 -14.10
C PRO A 107 4.87 -17.90 -14.97
N SER A 108 3.62 -18.19 -14.71
CA SER A 108 2.90 -19.21 -15.47
C SER A 108 2.43 -18.73 -16.82
N LYS A 109 2.57 -17.45 -17.11
CA LYS A 109 2.07 -16.91 -18.36
C LYS A 109 3.22 -16.78 -19.34
N PRO A 110 3.22 -17.53 -20.40
CA PRO A 110 4.28 -17.40 -21.39
C PRO A 110 4.21 -16.01 -22.00
N SER A 111 5.35 -15.54 -22.37
CA SER A 111 5.42 -14.31 -23.07
C SER A 111 4.68 -14.44 -24.36
N ALA A 112 3.83 -13.54 -24.58
CA ALA A 112 3.09 -13.63 -25.80
C ALA A 112 3.89 -13.30 -26.96
N THR A 113 4.81 -13.08 -26.86
CA THR A 113 5.46 -12.86 -28.01
C THR A 113 5.93 -12.84 -28.39
#